data_29904f7123b08ffc30eb2621b6d811cc
#
_entry.id   29904f7123b08ffc30eb2621b6d811cc
#
_cell.length_a   1.000
_cell.length_b   1.000
_cell.length_c   1.000
_cell.angle_alpha   90.00
_cell.angle_beta   90.00
_cell.angle_gamma   90.00
#
_symmetry.space_group_name_H-M   'P 1'
#
loop_
_entity.id
_entity.type
_entity.pdbx_description
1 polymer ?
#
loop_
_entity_poly.entity_id
_entity_poly.type
_entity_poly.pdbx_seq_one_letter_code
_entity_poly.pdbx_strand_id
1 'polypeptide(L)'
;MADITADRTAKTIAEDEDRAAHGPRAASHTHDIIVAGSSIGGIEALSLLMRGLPADLPAAIFVAQHVAPQSPSHLPGILSRRGPLPASHPRDGEAIQRGHIYVAPPDHHLLLEEGRVRVVRGPRENRFRPAVDALFRSAALAYGARVVGVVLTG
;
A
#
# COMPACT_ATOMS: atom_id res chain seq x y z
N MET A 1 47.43 37.20 -32.67
CA MET A 1 46.41 36.21 -33.07
C MET A 1 46.43 35.16 -31.97
N ALA A 2 45.65 35.38 -30.91
CA ALA A 2 45.67 34.59 -29.67
C ALA A 2 44.56 33.50 -29.74
N ASP A 3 44.94 32.43 -29.22
CA ASP A 3 44.44 31.08 -29.19
C ASP A 3 43.00 30.96 -28.67
N ILE A 4 42.02 30.82 -29.56
CA ILE A 4 40.61 30.61 -29.25
C ILE A 4 40.30 29.09 -29.08
N THR A 5 41.27 28.22 -29.30
CA THR A 5 41.05 26.77 -29.35
C THR A 5 41.10 26.11 -27.97
N ALA A 6 41.87 26.69 -27.01
CA ALA A 6 42.04 26.12 -25.65
C ALA A 6 40.82 26.32 -24.75
N ASP A 7 40.08 27.41 -24.92
CA ASP A 7 38.93 27.76 -24.10
C ASP A 7 37.69 26.89 -24.39
N ARG A 8 37.56 26.42 -25.61
CA ARG A 8 36.42 25.55 -26.00
C ARG A 8 36.54 24.11 -25.51
N THR A 9 37.78 23.62 -25.37
CA THR A 9 38.03 22.24 -24.93
C THR A 9 37.82 22.10 -23.41
N ALA A 10 38.23 23.10 -22.63
CA ALA A 10 38.05 23.12 -21.15
C ALA A 10 36.56 23.20 -20.77
N LYS A 11 35.76 23.96 -21.51
CA LYS A 11 34.33 24.10 -21.24
C LYS A 11 33.54 22.80 -21.57
N THR A 12 33.94 22.09 -22.62
CA THR A 12 33.28 20.82 -23.00
C THR A 12 33.58 19.71 -21.99
N ILE A 13 34.79 19.67 -21.41
CA ILE A 13 35.17 18.67 -20.42
C ILE A 13 34.45 18.93 -19.08
N ALA A 14 34.28 20.18 -18.68
CA ALA A 14 33.56 20.53 -17.46
C ALA A 14 32.05 20.26 -17.54
N GLU A 15 31.46 20.42 -18.73
CA GLU A 15 30.05 20.12 -18.98
C GLU A 15 29.78 18.60 -19.03
N ASP A 16 30.74 17.78 -19.40
CA ASP A 16 30.62 16.32 -19.43
C ASP A 16 30.85 15.68 -18.04
N GLU A 17 31.71 16.27 -17.19
CA GLU A 17 31.92 15.81 -15.82
C GLU A 17 30.72 16.10 -14.91
N ASP A 18 29.99 17.21 -15.10
CA ASP A 18 28.76 17.53 -14.36
C ASP A 18 27.58 16.63 -14.77
N ARG A 19 27.58 16.10 -16.00
CA ARG A 19 26.58 15.17 -16.50
C ARG A 19 26.80 13.73 -16.01
N ALA A 20 28.04 13.36 -15.70
CA ALA A 20 28.40 12.05 -15.15
C ALA A 20 28.09 11.91 -13.64
N ALA A 21 28.01 13.02 -12.91
CA ALA A 21 27.71 13.04 -11.48
C ALA A 21 26.20 12.87 -11.15
N HIS A 22 25.32 13.02 -12.15
CA HIS A 22 23.88 12.78 -12.03
C HIS A 22 23.48 11.55 -12.82
N GLY A 23 23.98 10.38 -12.41
CA GLY A 23 23.37 9.12 -12.78
C GLY A 23 21.88 9.15 -12.42
N PRO A 24 21.00 8.37 -13.13
CA PRO A 24 19.57 8.40 -12.84
C PRO A 24 19.38 8.13 -11.37
N ARG A 25 18.89 9.13 -10.61
CA ARG A 25 18.43 8.95 -9.25
C ARG A 25 17.47 7.78 -9.32
N ALA A 26 17.86 6.63 -8.74
CA ALA A 26 16.95 5.54 -8.53
C ALA A 26 15.70 6.16 -7.91
N ALA A 27 14.58 6.07 -8.60
CA ALA A 27 13.32 6.57 -8.10
C ALA A 27 13.15 5.92 -6.73
N SER A 28 13.18 6.71 -5.66
CA SER A 28 12.95 6.21 -4.32
C SER A 28 11.51 5.74 -4.30
N HIS A 29 11.31 4.44 -4.52
CA HIS A 29 10.00 3.83 -4.43
C HIS A 29 9.58 3.92 -2.96
N THR A 30 8.81 4.95 -2.64
CA THR A 30 8.19 5.05 -1.32
C THR A 30 7.14 3.96 -1.23
N HIS A 31 7.32 3.02 -0.31
CA HIS A 31 6.33 1.98 -0.02
C HIS A 31 5.17 2.64 0.74
N ASP A 32 4.12 3.00 0.03
CA ASP A 32 2.96 3.73 0.57
C ASP A 32 1.63 2.97 0.47
N ILE A 33 1.68 1.72 0.01
CA ILE A 33 0.55 0.78 -0.04
C ILE A 33 0.90 -0.46 0.80
N ILE A 34 0.23 -0.63 1.92
CA ILE A 34 0.43 -1.77 2.82
C ILE A 34 -0.80 -2.66 2.76
N VAL A 35 -0.63 -3.92 2.37
CA VAL A 35 -1.72 -4.90 2.33
C VAL A 35 -1.47 -5.97 3.39
N ALA A 36 -2.46 -6.22 4.24
CA ALA A 36 -2.38 -7.18 5.34
C ALA A 36 -3.44 -8.27 5.20
N GLY A 37 -2.98 -9.52 5.27
CA GLY A 37 -3.82 -10.70 5.29
C GLY A 37 -3.81 -11.36 6.66
N SER A 38 -4.98 -11.76 7.16
CA SER A 38 -5.08 -12.51 8.41
C SER A 38 -6.26 -13.49 8.41
N SER A 39 -6.18 -14.48 9.30
CA SER A 39 -7.21 -15.49 9.53
C SER A 39 -7.60 -15.54 11.01
N ILE A 40 -8.04 -16.69 11.50
CA ILE A 40 -8.44 -16.91 12.89
C ILE A 40 -7.28 -16.55 13.83
N GLY A 41 -7.54 -15.73 14.85
CA GLY A 41 -6.52 -15.19 15.74
C GLY A 41 -5.80 -13.94 15.24
N GLY A 42 -6.04 -13.52 13.99
CA GLY A 42 -5.39 -12.36 13.38
C GLY A 42 -5.78 -10.99 13.95
N ILE A 43 -6.90 -10.88 14.65
CA ILE A 43 -7.34 -9.61 15.24
C ILE A 43 -6.33 -9.06 16.25
N GLU A 44 -5.78 -9.95 17.09
CA GLU A 44 -4.77 -9.57 18.06
C GLU A 44 -3.47 -9.12 17.41
N ALA A 45 -2.98 -9.89 16.42
CA ALA A 45 -1.79 -9.55 15.65
C ALA A 45 -1.96 -8.23 14.87
N LEU A 46 -3.12 -8.03 14.21
CA LEU A 46 -3.47 -6.75 13.57
C LEU A 46 -3.48 -5.59 14.58
N SER A 47 -4.08 -5.80 15.75
CA SER A 47 -4.15 -4.78 16.79
C SER A 47 -2.77 -4.39 17.30
N LEU A 48 -1.86 -5.35 17.49
CA LEU A 48 -0.48 -5.09 17.87
C LEU A 48 0.27 -4.32 16.78
N LEU A 49 0.11 -4.72 15.52
CA LEU A 49 0.70 -4.03 14.39
C LEU A 49 0.23 -2.57 14.34
N MET A 50 -1.09 -2.34 14.41
CA MET A 50 -1.65 -0.98 14.30
C MET A 50 -1.24 -0.06 15.46
N ARG A 51 -1.03 -0.61 16.65
CA ARG A 51 -0.52 0.17 17.81
C ARG A 51 0.89 0.69 17.62
N GLY A 52 1.72 -0.02 16.86
CA GLY A 52 3.11 0.35 16.59
C GLY A 52 3.29 1.36 15.44
N LEU A 53 2.21 1.74 14.74
CA LEU A 53 2.29 2.66 13.61
C LEU A 53 2.31 4.12 14.05
N PRO A 54 3.03 5.00 13.35
CA PRO A 54 2.99 6.43 13.61
C PRO A 54 1.65 7.04 13.14
N ALA A 55 1.17 8.08 13.84
CA ALA A 55 -0.09 8.76 13.49
C ALA A 55 -0.02 9.50 12.13
N ASP A 56 1.16 9.86 11.70
CA ASP A 56 1.46 10.55 10.43
C ASP A 56 1.98 9.59 9.35
N LEU A 57 1.66 8.30 9.44
CA LEU A 57 2.10 7.30 8.47
C LEU A 57 1.78 7.74 7.04
N PRO A 58 2.79 7.91 6.15
CA PRO A 58 2.57 8.37 4.78
C PRO A 58 2.13 7.22 3.84
N ALA A 59 1.35 6.28 4.35
CA ALA A 59 0.87 5.10 3.62
C ALA A 59 -0.61 4.84 3.91
N ALA A 60 -1.28 4.14 2.99
CA ALA A 60 -2.60 3.57 3.20
C ALA A 60 -2.49 2.08 3.51
N ILE A 61 -3.34 1.57 4.41
CA ILE A 61 -3.33 0.19 4.86
C ILE A 61 -4.63 -0.49 4.43
N PHE A 62 -4.52 -1.68 3.87
CA PHE A 62 -5.65 -2.47 3.42
C PHE A 62 -5.61 -3.84 4.09
N VAL A 63 -6.73 -4.24 4.69
CA VAL A 63 -6.82 -5.45 5.50
C VAL A 63 -7.88 -6.38 4.92
N ALA A 64 -7.48 -7.61 4.61
CA ALA A 64 -8.40 -8.72 4.36
C ALA A 64 -8.26 -9.74 5.49
N GLN A 65 -9.35 -9.91 6.26
CA GLN A 65 -9.43 -10.94 7.28
C GLN A 65 -10.53 -11.94 6.92
N HIS A 66 -10.22 -13.20 7.07
CA HIS A 66 -11.21 -14.26 6.91
C HIS A 66 -12.23 -14.19 8.05
N VAL A 67 -13.46 -13.83 7.70
CA VAL A 67 -14.61 -13.77 8.61
C VAL A 67 -15.79 -14.54 8.00
N ALA A 68 -16.67 -15.05 8.86
CA ALA A 68 -17.89 -15.66 8.37
C ALA A 68 -18.78 -14.61 7.67
N PRO A 69 -19.44 -14.95 6.56
CA PRO A 69 -20.19 -13.97 5.76
C PRO A 69 -21.30 -13.24 6.51
N GLN A 70 -21.87 -13.88 7.54
CA GLN A 70 -22.95 -13.32 8.36
C GLN A 70 -22.45 -12.65 9.64
N SER A 71 -21.14 -12.67 9.91
CA SER A 71 -20.60 -12.07 11.12
C SER A 71 -20.60 -10.56 10.99
N PRO A 72 -21.15 -9.82 11.98
CA PRO A 72 -20.97 -8.38 12.01
C PRO A 72 -19.48 -8.09 12.15
N SER A 73 -18.94 -7.28 11.26
CA SER A 73 -17.53 -6.92 11.32
C SER A 73 -17.31 -5.72 12.24
N HIS A 74 -16.78 -5.99 13.41
CA HIS A 74 -16.36 -4.96 14.35
C HIS A 74 -14.89 -4.56 14.18
N LEU A 75 -14.19 -5.17 13.22
CA LEU A 75 -12.74 -4.98 13.05
C LEU A 75 -12.32 -3.53 12.84
N PRO A 76 -12.98 -2.71 11.99
CA PRO A 76 -12.60 -1.30 11.86
C PRO A 76 -12.64 -0.56 13.19
N GLY A 77 -13.72 -0.74 13.98
CA GLY A 77 -13.86 -0.13 15.29
C GLY A 77 -12.80 -0.60 16.29
N ILE A 78 -12.38 -1.86 16.22
CA ILE A 78 -11.30 -2.40 17.06
C ILE A 78 -9.97 -1.74 16.67
N LEU A 79 -9.62 -1.69 15.39
CA LEU A 79 -8.36 -1.14 14.92
C LEU A 79 -8.26 0.37 15.21
N SER A 80 -9.33 1.13 14.97
CA SER A 80 -9.38 2.58 15.29
C SER A 80 -9.20 2.87 16.79
N ARG A 81 -9.63 1.98 17.68
CA ARG A 81 -9.42 2.15 19.13
C ARG A 81 -8.04 1.68 19.60
N ARG A 82 -7.41 0.79 18.87
CA ARG A 82 -6.13 0.18 19.25
C ARG A 82 -4.91 0.90 18.72
N GLY A 83 -5.05 1.65 17.63
CA GLY A 83 -3.96 2.38 16.98
C GLY A 83 -4.31 3.85 16.73
N PRO A 84 -3.35 4.63 16.24
CA PRO A 84 -3.53 6.06 15.99
C PRO A 84 -4.28 6.36 14.69
N LEU A 85 -4.44 5.38 13.79
CA LEU A 85 -5.03 5.59 12.48
C LEU A 85 -6.51 5.22 12.46
N PRO A 86 -7.36 6.01 11.78
CA PRO A 86 -8.76 5.67 11.58
C PRO A 86 -8.90 4.45 10.67
N ALA A 87 -9.87 3.60 10.96
CA ALA A 87 -10.20 2.43 10.16
C ALA A 87 -11.68 2.40 9.79
N SER A 88 -12.00 1.97 8.56
CA SER A 88 -13.37 1.82 8.09
C SER A 88 -13.53 0.68 7.09
N HIS A 89 -14.76 0.25 6.85
CA HIS A 89 -15.12 -0.46 5.64
C HIS A 89 -15.30 0.56 4.51
N PRO A 90 -14.53 0.45 3.42
CA PRO A 90 -14.66 1.39 2.32
C PRO A 90 -15.94 1.14 1.51
N ARG A 91 -16.39 2.16 0.79
CA ARG A 91 -17.39 2.04 -0.27
C ARG A 91 -16.71 1.68 -1.59
N ASP A 92 -17.46 1.05 -2.49
CA ASP A 92 -16.95 0.82 -3.84
C ASP A 92 -16.62 2.14 -4.54
N GLY A 93 -15.43 2.24 -5.14
CA GLY A 93 -14.93 3.43 -5.82
C GLY A 93 -14.36 4.51 -4.89
N GLU A 94 -14.28 4.29 -3.58
CA GLU A 94 -13.74 5.27 -2.62
C GLU A 94 -12.27 5.59 -2.91
N ALA A 95 -11.91 6.88 -2.87
CA ALA A 95 -10.55 7.35 -3.08
C ALA A 95 -9.62 6.91 -1.93
N ILE A 96 -8.43 6.45 -2.28
CA ILE A 96 -7.43 6.03 -1.29
C ILE A 96 -6.81 7.25 -0.63
N GLN A 97 -6.81 7.27 0.71
CA GLN A 97 -6.19 8.29 1.55
C GLN A 97 -5.06 7.69 2.38
N ARG A 98 -3.94 8.39 2.47
CA ARG A 98 -2.84 8.02 3.38
C ARG A 98 -3.28 8.21 4.83
N GLY A 99 -2.68 7.43 5.73
CA GLY A 99 -3.03 7.48 7.15
C GLY A 99 -4.38 6.87 7.47
N HIS A 100 -4.93 6.02 6.58
CA HIS A 100 -6.22 5.36 6.76
C HIS A 100 -6.09 3.84 6.60
N ILE A 101 -6.89 3.10 7.37
CA ILE A 101 -6.98 1.63 7.34
C ILE A 101 -8.31 1.24 6.70
N TYR A 102 -8.23 0.62 5.53
CA TYR A 102 -9.37 0.09 4.79
C TYR A 102 -9.53 -1.40 5.10
N VAL A 103 -10.65 -1.79 5.68
CA VAL A 103 -10.93 -3.19 6.03
C VAL A 103 -11.95 -3.76 5.06
N ALA A 104 -11.65 -4.90 4.46
CA ALA A 104 -12.58 -5.59 3.58
C ALA A 104 -13.91 -5.88 4.29
N PRO A 105 -15.07 -5.50 3.74
CA PRO A 105 -16.37 -5.83 4.33
C PRO A 105 -16.62 -7.35 4.29
N PRO A 106 -17.42 -7.89 5.21
CA PRO A 106 -17.86 -9.29 5.14
C PRO A 106 -18.52 -9.59 3.79
N ASP A 107 -18.28 -10.80 3.29
CA ASP A 107 -18.85 -11.31 2.02
C ASP A 107 -18.53 -10.46 0.77
N HIS A 108 -17.46 -9.61 0.83
CA HIS A 108 -16.96 -8.83 -0.29
C HIS A 108 -15.44 -8.92 -0.37
N HIS A 109 -14.90 -8.92 -1.58
CA HIS A 109 -13.47 -8.70 -1.83
C HIS A 109 -13.17 -7.20 -1.80
N LEU A 110 -12.04 -6.84 -1.19
CA LEU A 110 -11.42 -5.53 -1.30
C LEU A 110 -10.32 -5.64 -2.34
N LEU A 111 -10.42 -4.87 -3.40
CA LEU A 111 -9.44 -4.80 -4.47
C LEU A 111 -8.91 -3.37 -4.58
N LEU A 112 -7.74 -3.23 -5.18
CA LEU A 112 -7.10 -1.93 -5.40
C LEU A 112 -7.03 -1.65 -6.91
N GLU A 113 -7.46 -0.45 -7.27
CA GLU A 113 -7.19 0.20 -8.54
C GLU A 113 -6.37 1.45 -8.28
N GLU A 114 -5.78 2.05 -9.31
CA GLU A 114 -5.01 3.27 -9.14
C GLU A 114 -5.87 4.39 -8.54
N GLY A 115 -5.48 4.87 -7.37
CA GLY A 115 -6.14 5.97 -6.63
C GLY A 115 -7.43 5.61 -5.91
N ARG A 116 -7.98 4.40 -6.05
CA ARG A 116 -9.26 4.02 -5.44
C ARG A 116 -9.35 2.56 -5.06
N VAL A 117 -10.27 2.25 -4.17
CA VAL A 117 -10.62 0.87 -3.82
C VAL A 117 -11.84 0.39 -4.62
N ARG A 118 -11.93 -0.94 -4.79
CA ARG A 118 -13.14 -1.61 -5.28
C ARG A 118 -13.62 -2.60 -4.22
N VAL A 119 -14.91 -2.57 -3.97
CA VAL A 119 -15.59 -3.51 -3.07
C VAL A 119 -16.57 -4.32 -3.89
N VAL A 120 -16.24 -5.58 -4.13
CA VAL A 120 -16.97 -6.41 -5.08
C VAL A 120 -17.42 -7.74 -4.46
N ARG A 121 -18.60 -8.17 -4.84
CA ARG A 121 -19.12 -9.49 -4.47
C ARG A 121 -18.85 -10.49 -5.60
N GLY A 122 -17.56 -10.73 -5.88
CA GLY A 122 -17.12 -11.73 -6.84
C GLY A 122 -17.20 -13.17 -6.32
N PRO A 123 -16.81 -14.16 -7.12
CA PRO A 123 -16.68 -15.55 -6.67
C PRO A 123 -15.77 -15.66 -5.45
N ARG A 124 -16.01 -16.65 -4.57
CA ARG A 124 -15.09 -16.94 -3.48
C ARG A 124 -13.75 -17.45 -4.03
N GLU A 125 -12.66 -16.94 -3.51
CA GLU A 125 -11.32 -17.44 -3.81
C GLU A 125 -10.80 -18.25 -2.63
N ASN A 126 -10.30 -19.45 -2.89
CA ASN A 126 -9.88 -20.42 -1.86
C ASN A 126 -10.94 -20.63 -0.76
N ARG A 127 -12.22 -20.61 -1.13
CA ARG A 127 -13.41 -20.71 -0.25
C ARG A 127 -13.72 -19.47 0.57
N PHE A 128 -12.90 -18.42 0.51
CA PHE A 128 -13.05 -17.19 1.31
C PHE A 128 -13.57 -16.00 0.50
N ARG A 129 -14.31 -15.15 1.17
CA ARG A 129 -14.71 -13.81 0.75
C ARG A 129 -14.98 -12.97 1.99
N PRO A 130 -14.10 -11.99 2.32
CA PRO A 130 -12.93 -11.57 1.55
C PRO A 130 -11.84 -12.64 1.45
N ALA A 131 -11.08 -12.60 0.36
CA ALA A 131 -9.88 -13.41 0.16
C ALA A 131 -8.64 -12.51 0.19
N VAL A 132 -7.60 -12.96 0.88
CA VAL A 132 -6.31 -12.27 0.96
C VAL A 132 -5.65 -12.18 -0.42
N ASP A 133 -5.70 -13.28 -1.19
CA ASP A 133 -5.08 -13.34 -2.53
C ASP A 133 -5.66 -12.30 -3.49
N ALA A 134 -6.97 -12.05 -3.44
CA ALA A 134 -7.63 -11.04 -4.27
C ALA A 134 -7.09 -9.63 -3.98
N LEU A 135 -6.92 -9.29 -2.70
CA LEU A 135 -6.34 -8.01 -2.27
C LEU A 135 -4.88 -7.89 -2.71
N PHE A 136 -4.05 -8.88 -2.41
CA PHE A 136 -2.62 -8.86 -2.72
C PHE A 136 -2.35 -8.77 -4.22
N ARG A 137 -3.06 -9.57 -5.01
CA ARG A 137 -2.93 -9.56 -6.47
C ARG A 137 -3.33 -8.22 -7.09
N SER A 138 -4.46 -7.64 -6.67
CA SER A 138 -4.91 -6.35 -7.17
C SER A 138 -3.95 -5.21 -6.78
N ALA A 139 -3.44 -5.23 -5.55
CA ALA A 139 -2.44 -4.27 -5.08
C ALA A 139 -1.15 -4.36 -5.89
N ALA A 140 -0.63 -5.56 -6.11
CA ALA A 140 0.58 -5.79 -6.90
C ALA A 140 0.42 -5.29 -8.35
N LEU A 141 -0.75 -5.53 -8.97
CA LEU A 141 -1.05 -5.08 -10.32
C LEU A 141 -1.16 -3.55 -10.43
N ALA A 142 -1.81 -2.91 -9.44
CA ALA A 142 -2.06 -1.46 -9.49
C ALA A 142 -0.85 -0.62 -9.03
N TYR A 143 -0.03 -1.13 -8.11
CA TYR A 143 1.00 -0.34 -7.44
C TYR A 143 2.41 -0.93 -7.50
N GLY A 144 2.58 -2.17 -7.92
CA GLY A 144 3.88 -2.80 -8.14
C GLY A 144 4.83 -2.68 -6.94
N ALA A 145 6.00 -2.10 -7.15
CA ALA A 145 7.05 -1.96 -6.14
C ALA A 145 6.69 -1.05 -4.95
N ARG A 146 5.57 -0.35 -4.99
CA ARG A 146 5.09 0.47 -3.87
C ARG A 146 4.40 -0.35 -2.78
N VAL A 147 4.11 -1.63 -3.05
CA VAL A 147 3.34 -2.50 -2.15
C VAL A 147 4.24 -3.19 -1.12
N VAL A 148 3.81 -3.15 0.13
CA VAL A 148 4.31 -4.03 1.20
C VAL A 148 3.21 -5.02 1.56
N GLY A 149 3.50 -6.31 1.41
CA GLY A 149 2.60 -7.40 1.81
C GLY A 149 2.92 -7.93 3.20
N VAL A 150 1.91 -8.05 4.05
CA VAL A 150 2.03 -8.56 5.43
C VAL A 150 1.05 -9.71 5.61
N VAL A 151 1.55 -10.88 5.99
CA VAL A 151 0.74 -12.05 6.35
C VAL A 151 0.96 -12.33 7.83
N LEU A 152 -0.09 -12.21 8.64
CA LEU A 152 0.02 -12.29 10.09
C LEU A 152 -0.32 -13.68 10.64
N THR A 153 -1.37 -14.32 10.10
CA THR A 153 -1.82 -15.66 10.50
C THR A 153 -2.50 -16.33 9.32
N GLY A 154 -2.34 -17.60 9.19
CA GLY A 154 -2.96 -18.37 8.10
C GLY A 154 -2.57 -19.84 8.15
#